data_bd88134c64a214ed3cfec8335b855973
#
_entry.id   bd88134c64a214ed3cfec8335b855973
#
_cell.length_a   1.000
_cell.length_b   1.000
_cell.length_c   1.000
_cell.angle_alpha   90.00
_cell.angle_beta   90.00
_cell.angle_gamma   90.00
#
_symmetry.space_group_name_H-M   'P 1'
#
loop_
_entity.id
_entity.type
_entity.pdbx_description
1 polymer ?
#
loop_
_entity_poly.entity_id
_entity_poly.type
_entity_poly.pdbx_seq_one_letter_code
_entity_poly.pdbx_strand_id
1 'polypeptide(L)'
;MNIKIHQGFWTRDQVARDVDSVYVFGDNFTDNADCYVPSSTQAVIRLLPNSLGIPTKHDRWWNKNSFLHDSDFDLFKNVLEAVVIILRNYQVEGKTIIFPADGI
;
A
#
# COMPACT_ATOMS: atom_id res chain seq x y z
N MET A 1 1.18 15.09 12.88
CA MET A 1 1.07 13.97 11.91
C MET A 1 1.54 14.48 10.56
N ASN A 2 2.55 13.83 10.00
CA ASN A 2 3.10 14.23 8.70
C ASN A 2 2.51 13.33 7.61
N ILE A 3 1.58 13.88 6.87
CA ILE A 3 0.97 13.20 5.72
C ILE A 3 1.19 14.05 4.49
N LYS A 4 1.64 13.40 3.41
CA LYS A 4 1.81 14.03 2.10
C LYS A 4 1.08 13.23 1.04
N ILE A 5 0.69 13.93 -0.02
CA ILE A 5 0.06 13.32 -1.20
C ILE A 5 1.06 13.41 -2.35
N HIS A 6 1.37 12.26 -2.93
CA HIS A 6 2.27 12.18 -4.09
C HIS A 6 1.47 12.27 -5.37
N GLN A 7 1.86 13.19 -6.25
CA GLN A 7 1.25 13.37 -7.57
C GLN A 7 1.98 12.52 -8.61
N GLY A 8 1.23 11.83 -9.44
CA GLY A 8 1.78 11.02 -10.53
C GLY A 8 2.36 9.68 -10.09
N PHE A 9 3.09 9.05 -10.99
CA PHE A 9 3.72 7.76 -10.75
C PHE A 9 4.99 7.90 -9.91
N TRP A 10 5.34 6.85 -9.21
CA TRP A 10 6.64 6.73 -8.53
C TRP A 10 7.42 5.53 -9.05
N THR A 11 8.72 5.54 -8.80
CA THR A 11 9.61 4.43 -9.13
C THR A 11 10.15 3.78 -7.86
N ARG A 12 10.63 2.55 -7.97
CA ARG A 12 11.29 1.88 -6.83
C ARG A 12 12.48 2.68 -6.31
N ASP A 13 13.33 3.19 -7.20
CA ASP A 13 14.51 3.97 -6.80
C ASP A 13 14.12 5.25 -6.06
N GLN A 14 13.11 5.95 -6.56
CA GLN A 14 12.63 7.18 -5.96
C GLN A 14 12.15 6.94 -4.54
N VAL A 15 11.34 5.91 -4.34
CA VAL A 15 10.80 5.56 -3.02
C VAL A 15 11.89 5.02 -2.10
N ALA A 16 12.75 4.14 -2.60
CA ALA A 16 13.82 3.55 -1.80
C ALA A 16 14.79 4.59 -1.23
N ARG A 17 15.00 5.70 -1.92
CA ARG A 17 15.88 6.78 -1.46
C ARG A 17 15.27 7.65 -0.38
N ASP A 18 13.96 7.69 -0.28
CA ASP A 18 13.24 8.53 0.69
C ASP A 18 13.04 7.79 2.01
N VAL A 19 14.15 7.57 2.70
CA VAL A 19 14.21 6.69 3.89
C VAL A 19 13.42 7.20 5.09
N ASP A 20 13.10 8.50 5.12
CA ASP A 20 12.34 9.11 6.22
C ASP A 20 10.82 9.08 5.98
N SER A 21 10.39 8.53 4.88
CA SER A 21 8.99 8.45 4.49
C SER A 21 8.54 6.99 4.31
N VAL A 22 7.25 6.75 4.51
CA VAL A 22 6.59 5.48 4.22
C VAL A 22 5.54 5.72 3.14
N TYR A 23 5.62 4.97 2.06
CA TYR A 23 4.73 5.08 0.91
C TYR A 23 3.64 4.02 0.99
N VAL A 24 2.41 4.47 1.06
CA VAL A 24 1.23 3.59 1.09
C VAL A 24 0.74 3.39 -0.34
N PHE A 25 0.48 2.15 -0.72
CA PHE A 25 0.02 1.81 -2.06
C PHE A 25 -1.11 0.79 -2.03
N GLY A 26 -1.89 0.75 -3.11
CA GLY A 26 -2.91 -0.27 -3.30
C GLY A 26 -2.28 -1.60 -3.72
N ASP A 27 -2.64 -2.67 -3.05
CA ASP A 27 -2.16 -4.01 -3.31
C ASP A 27 -3.33 -4.97 -3.49
N ASN A 28 -3.05 -6.25 -3.57
CA ASN A 28 -4.05 -7.30 -3.61
C ASN A 28 -3.66 -8.45 -2.67
N PHE A 29 -4.63 -9.28 -2.30
CA PHE A 29 -4.41 -10.34 -1.31
C PHE A 29 -3.53 -11.48 -1.85
N THR A 30 -3.48 -11.69 -3.14
CA THR A 30 -2.68 -12.78 -3.74
C THR A 30 -1.20 -12.44 -3.78
N ASP A 31 -0.84 -11.21 -4.14
CA ASP A 31 0.54 -10.83 -4.43
C ASP A 31 1.24 -10.10 -3.27
N ASN A 32 0.53 -9.80 -2.20
CA ASN A 32 1.03 -8.85 -1.20
C ASN A 32 2.09 -9.39 -0.24
N ALA A 33 2.28 -10.70 -0.18
CA ALA A 33 3.01 -11.25 0.96
C ALA A 33 4.49 -11.54 0.69
N ASP A 34 4.82 -12.26 -0.34
CA ASP A 34 6.12 -12.92 -0.39
C ASP A 34 6.88 -12.79 -1.70
N CYS A 35 6.33 -12.11 -2.69
CA CYS A 35 7.02 -12.02 -3.98
C CYS A 35 6.94 -10.63 -4.59
N TYR A 36 8.02 -10.27 -5.23
CA TYR A 36 8.01 -9.12 -6.13
C TYR A 36 7.38 -9.54 -7.47
N VAL A 37 6.29 -8.88 -7.80
CA VAL A 37 5.68 -9.01 -9.12
C VAL A 37 5.93 -7.71 -9.87
N PRO A 38 6.67 -7.73 -10.98
CA PRO A 38 6.88 -6.51 -11.76
C PRO A 38 5.56 -5.83 -12.10
N SER A 39 5.49 -4.53 -11.84
CA SER A 39 4.27 -3.76 -12.05
C SER A 39 4.64 -2.36 -12.54
N SER A 40 3.80 -1.80 -13.39
CA SER A 40 3.86 -0.40 -13.79
C SER A 40 2.92 0.48 -12.96
N THR A 41 2.26 -0.10 -11.96
CA THR A 41 1.28 0.57 -11.10
C THR A 41 1.93 1.01 -9.77
N GLN A 42 1.11 1.48 -8.84
CA GLN A 42 1.57 1.82 -7.49
C GLN A 42 2.37 0.69 -6.84
N ALA A 43 1.98 -0.56 -7.10
CA ALA A 43 2.60 -1.74 -6.49
C ALA A 43 4.03 -2.04 -6.99
N VAL A 44 4.57 -1.24 -7.89
CA VAL A 44 6.00 -1.32 -8.29
C VAL A 44 6.93 -1.23 -7.09
N ILE A 45 6.49 -0.61 -5.99
CA ILE A 45 7.27 -0.44 -4.76
C ILE A 45 7.07 -1.56 -3.73
N ARG A 46 6.31 -2.59 -4.07
CA ARG A 46 6.08 -3.74 -3.17
C ARG A 46 7.41 -4.30 -2.66
N LEU A 47 7.43 -4.68 -1.38
CA LEU A 47 8.60 -5.24 -0.68
C LEU A 47 9.74 -4.26 -0.39
N LEU A 48 9.62 -2.99 -0.72
CA LEU A 48 10.57 -2.01 -0.20
C LEU A 48 10.34 -1.82 1.30
N PRO A 49 11.41 -1.61 2.09
CA PRO A 49 11.28 -1.49 3.55
C PRO A 49 10.45 -0.29 3.99
N ASN A 50 10.32 0.72 3.15
CA ASN A 50 9.53 1.92 3.41
C ASN A 50 8.27 2.00 2.54
N SER A 51 7.71 0.85 2.18
CA SER A 51 6.42 0.75 1.51
C SER A 51 5.42 -0.04 2.37
N LEU A 52 4.15 0.31 2.24
CA LEU A 52 3.07 -0.37 2.94
C LEU A 52 1.91 -0.59 1.97
N GLY A 53 1.67 -1.84 1.63
CA GLY A 53 0.56 -2.23 0.76
C GLY A 53 -0.72 -2.42 1.55
N ILE A 54 -1.82 -1.86 1.03
CA ILE A 54 -3.16 -2.11 1.55
C ILE A 54 -3.91 -2.93 0.50
N PRO A 55 -4.22 -4.19 0.78
CA PRO A 55 -4.96 -5.01 -0.18
C PRO A 55 -6.38 -4.47 -0.36
N THR A 56 -6.71 -4.06 -1.57
CA THR A 56 -8.03 -3.54 -1.95
C THR A 56 -8.75 -4.43 -2.94
N LYS A 57 -8.09 -5.50 -3.39
CA LYS A 57 -8.61 -6.50 -4.32
C LYS A 57 -8.14 -7.89 -3.90
N HIS A 58 -8.81 -8.93 -4.41
CA HIS A 58 -8.38 -10.32 -4.21
C HIS A 58 -7.09 -10.65 -4.97
N ASP A 59 -6.99 -10.18 -6.21
CA ASP A 59 -5.87 -10.47 -7.10
C ASP A 59 -5.59 -9.29 -8.04
N ARG A 60 -4.59 -9.44 -8.90
CA ARG A 60 -4.14 -8.40 -9.83
C ARG A 60 -5.09 -8.14 -11.00
N TRP A 61 -6.06 -9.01 -11.24
CA TRP A 61 -6.90 -8.99 -12.43
C TRP A 61 -8.05 -7.98 -12.28
N TRP A 62 -8.61 -7.57 -13.42
CA TRP A 62 -9.69 -6.60 -13.49
C TRP A 62 -10.98 -7.27 -13.95
N ASN A 63 -11.49 -8.19 -13.16
CA ASN A 63 -12.79 -8.82 -13.36
C ASN A 63 -13.62 -8.75 -12.08
N LYS A 64 -14.90 -9.13 -12.15
CA LYS A 64 -15.80 -9.00 -11.01
C LYS A 64 -15.39 -9.82 -9.79
N ASN A 65 -14.63 -10.91 -9.98
CA ASN A 65 -14.16 -11.75 -8.89
C ASN A 65 -12.88 -11.22 -8.24
N SER A 66 -12.19 -10.26 -8.88
CA SER A 66 -10.98 -9.64 -8.36
C SER A 66 -11.26 -8.57 -7.33
N PHE A 67 -12.45 -7.96 -7.37
CA PHE A 67 -12.84 -6.89 -6.46
C PHE A 67 -13.40 -7.43 -5.15
N LEU A 68 -13.26 -6.65 -4.07
CA LEU A 68 -13.85 -7.00 -2.80
C LEU A 68 -15.37 -6.81 -2.87
N HIS A 69 -16.09 -7.69 -2.20
CA HIS A 69 -17.55 -7.67 -2.07
C HIS A 69 -17.94 -7.46 -0.61
N ASP A 70 -19.22 -7.23 -0.33
CA ASP A 70 -19.73 -7.06 1.03
C ASP A 70 -19.39 -8.26 1.92
N SER A 71 -19.31 -9.46 1.35
CA SER A 71 -18.90 -10.67 2.07
C SER A 71 -17.44 -10.64 2.57
N ASP A 72 -16.62 -9.75 2.02
CA ASP A 72 -15.21 -9.58 2.41
C ASP A 72 -15.03 -8.55 3.53
N PHE A 73 -16.10 -7.99 4.06
CA PHE A 73 -16.05 -6.89 5.01
C PHE A 73 -15.18 -7.19 6.24
N ASP A 74 -15.38 -8.34 6.87
CA ASP A 74 -14.61 -8.71 8.07
C ASP A 74 -13.13 -8.89 7.78
N LEU A 75 -12.79 -9.49 6.63
CA LEU A 75 -11.41 -9.64 6.20
C LEU A 75 -10.74 -8.27 6.01
N PHE A 76 -11.40 -7.39 5.28
CA PHE A 76 -10.86 -6.06 5.00
C PHE A 76 -10.76 -5.20 6.26
N LYS A 77 -11.75 -5.28 7.14
CA LYS A 77 -11.73 -4.60 8.44
C LYS A 77 -10.53 -5.01 9.27
N ASN A 78 -10.23 -6.30 9.37
CA ASN A 78 -9.08 -6.80 10.10
C ASN A 78 -7.76 -6.28 9.52
N VAL A 79 -7.64 -6.24 8.19
CA VAL A 79 -6.48 -5.67 7.51
C VAL A 79 -6.33 -4.19 7.83
N LEU A 80 -7.40 -3.42 7.75
CA LEU A 80 -7.36 -1.97 8.06
C LEU A 80 -6.96 -1.71 9.51
N GLU A 81 -7.44 -2.50 10.46
CA GLU A 81 -7.04 -2.37 11.87
C GLU A 81 -5.54 -2.59 12.04
N ALA A 82 -4.97 -3.58 11.39
CA ALA A 82 -3.53 -3.83 11.40
C ALA A 82 -2.74 -2.68 10.76
N VAL A 83 -3.22 -2.18 9.62
CA VAL A 83 -2.60 -1.04 8.91
C VAL A 83 -2.58 0.21 9.79
N VAL A 84 -3.67 0.51 10.48
CA VAL A 84 -3.75 1.68 11.37
C VAL A 84 -2.69 1.59 12.47
N ILE A 85 -2.49 0.42 13.07
CA ILE A 85 -1.47 0.22 14.09
C ILE A 85 -0.07 0.46 13.52
N ILE A 86 0.22 -0.07 12.33
CA ILE A 86 1.51 0.13 11.66
C ILE A 86 1.75 1.62 11.37
N LEU A 87 0.75 2.32 10.84
CA LEU A 87 0.87 3.75 10.55
C LEU A 87 1.11 4.60 11.81
N ARG A 88 0.45 4.26 12.91
CA ARG A 88 0.68 4.93 14.19
C ARG A 88 2.11 4.74 14.68
N ASN A 89 2.68 3.54 14.52
CA ASN A 89 4.06 3.27 14.89
C ASN A 89 5.04 4.10 14.06
N TYR A 90 4.80 4.24 12.75
CA TYR A 90 5.62 5.10 11.91
C TYR A 90 5.53 6.57 12.31
N GLN A 91 4.37 7.04 12.73
CA GLN A 91 4.21 8.41 13.24
C GLN A 91 5.00 8.65 14.51
N VAL A 92 5.02 7.68 15.42
CA VAL A 92 5.85 7.75 16.63
C VAL A 92 7.34 7.82 16.29
N GLU A 93 7.77 7.14 15.23
CA GLU A 93 9.14 7.22 14.72
C GLU A 93 9.46 8.50 13.98
N GLY A 94 8.49 9.39 13.77
CA GLY A 94 8.66 10.65 13.05
C GLY A 94 8.67 10.52 11.53
N LYS A 95 8.21 9.39 10.98
CA LYS A 95 8.13 9.19 9.53
C LYS A 95 7.02 10.02 8.91
N THR A 96 7.23 10.45 7.66
CA THR A 96 6.19 11.03 6.83
C THR A 96 5.43 9.90 6.13
N ILE A 97 4.11 9.96 6.17
CA ILE A 97 3.27 8.98 5.47
C ILE A 97 2.84 9.59 4.14
N ILE A 98 3.09 8.88 3.05
CA ILE A 98 2.82 9.37 1.69
C ILE A 98 1.77 8.48 1.03
N PHE A 99 0.69 9.11 0.58
CA PHE A 99 -0.39 8.46 -0.16
C PHE A 99 -0.37 8.89 -1.63
N PRO A 100 -0.78 8.02 -2.55
CA PRO A 100 -0.92 8.42 -3.94
C PRO A 100 -2.16 9.31 -4.13
N ALA A 101 -2.05 10.34 -4.96
CA ALA A 101 -3.16 11.26 -5.23
C ALA A 101 -4.37 10.57 -5.86
N ASP A 102 -4.13 9.51 -6.61
CA ASP A 102 -5.20 8.75 -7.28
C ASP A 102 -5.97 7.81 -6.34
N GLY A 103 -5.58 7.74 -5.07
CA GLY A 103 -6.13 6.78 -4.12
C GLY A 103 -5.49 5.40 -4.23
N ILE A 104 -5.87 4.53 -3.36
CA ILE A 104 -5.31 3.17 -3.30
C ILE A 104 -6.29 2.09 -3.77
#